data_12ba134801058b7dde31137d6e8ce359
#
_entry.id   12ba134801058b7dde31137d6e8ce359
#
_cell.length_a   1.000
_cell.length_b   1.000
_cell.length_c   1.000
_cell.angle_alpha   90.00
_cell.angle_beta   90.00
_cell.angle_gamma   90.00
#
_symmetry.space_group_name_H-M   'P 1'
#
loop_
_entity.id
_entity.type
_entity.pdbx_description
1 polymer ?
#
loop_
_entity_poly.entity_id
_entity_poly.type
_entity_poly.pdbx_seq_one_letter_code
_entity_poly.pdbx_strand_id
1 'polypeptide(L)'
;FDGSQTTWVFTQQVKESTPYIIYHTLDFTQDILPQICKVLYENKVQSVLVEGGTCLLQSFIDQGLWDEIFIEHARCVLKDGVPAPVVPHGFASDCELRDGVFTEHYQQ
;
A
#
# COMPACT_ATOMS: atom_id res chain seq x y z
N PHE A 1 3.98 0.29 -18.29
CA PHE A 1 2.54 0.49 -18.08
C PHE A 1 1.75 -0.30 -19.09
N ASP A 2 0.68 -0.90 -18.64
CA ASP A 2 -0.22 -1.67 -19.48
C ASP A 2 -1.29 -0.74 -20.06
N GLY A 3 -1.40 -0.64 -21.38
CA GLY A 3 -2.39 0.22 -22.05
C GLY A 3 -3.83 -0.24 -21.91
N SER A 4 -4.10 -1.43 -21.34
CA SER A 4 -5.45 -1.93 -21.10
C SER A 4 -6.09 -1.38 -19.84
N GLN A 5 -5.33 -0.75 -18.95
CA GLN A 5 -5.79 -0.20 -17.69
C GLN A 5 -5.27 1.22 -17.49
N THR A 6 -6.06 2.04 -16.80
CA THR A 6 -5.62 3.38 -16.44
C THR A 6 -4.65 3.32 -15.27
N THR A 7 -3.51 3.96 -15.41
CA THR A 7 -2.51 4.09 -14.35
C THR A 7 -2.52 5.51 -13.82
N TRP A 8 -2.53 5.67 -12.50
CA TRP A 8 -2.40 6.96 -11.85
C TRP A 8 -0.98 7.13 -11.34
N VAL A 9 -0.39 8.27 -11.63
CA VAL A 9 0.96 8.60 -11.18
C VAL A 9 0.90 9.83 -10.27
N PHE A 10 1.37 9.69 -9.04
CA PHE A 10 1.48 10.80 -8.09
C PHE A 10 2.88 11.38 -8.18
N THR A 11 2.98 12.65 -8.45
CA THR A 11 4.25 13.30 -8.75
C THR A 11 4.27 14.73 -8.21
N GLN A 12 5.47 15.27 -7.96
CA GLN A 12 5.62 16.67 -7.60
C GLN A 12 5.67 17.59 -8.83
N GLN A 13 5.77 17.02 -10.03
CA GLN A 13 5.83 17.76 -11.27
C GLN A 13 4.46 17.85 -11.92
N VAL A 14 4.16 19.00 -12.53
CA VAL A 14 2.93 19.14 -13.32
C VAL A 14 3.15 18.52 -14.68
N LYS A 15 2.35 17.50 -15.00
CA LYS A 15 2.40 16.79 -16.28
C LYS A 15 1.01 16.63 -16.87
N GLU A 16 0.94 16.60 -18.20
CA GLU A 16 -0.32 16.38 -18.90
C GLU A 16 -0.70 14.89 -18.86
N SER A 17 -1.95 14.63 -18.51
CA SER A 17 -2.49 13.28 -18.50
C SER A 17 -2.77 12.79 -19.91
N THR A 18 -2.64 11.47 -20.09
CA THR A 18 -3.01 10.77 -21.32
C THR A 18 -4.22 9.87 -21.05
N PRO A 19 -4.84 9.26 -22.08
CA PRO A 19 -5.96 8.35 -21.83
C PRO A 19 -5.65 7.18 -20.90
N TYR A 20 -4.38 6.76 -20.82
CA TYR A 20 -3.98 5.59 -20.02
C TYR A 20 -3.19 5.95 -18.77
N ILE A 21 -2.69 7.18 -18.67
CA ILE A 21 -1.89 7.63 -17.54
C ILE A 21 -2.45 8.96 -17.06
N ILE A 22 -2.90 8.99 -15.81
CA ILE A 22 -3.40 10.19 -15.17
C ILE A 22 -2.38 10.62 -14.12
N TYR A 23 -1.89 11.84 -14.25
CA TYR A 23 -0.93 12.42 -13.32
C TYR A 23 -1.65 13.27 -12.29
N HIS A 24 -1.36 13.01 -11.02
CA HIS A 24 -1.83 13.82 -9.90
C HIS A 24 -0.62 14.51 -9.26
N THR A 25 -0.67 15.83 -9.19
CA THR A 25 0.41 16.61 -8.59
C THR A 25 0.21 16.69 -7.09
N LEU A 26 1.25 16.34 -6.33
CA LEU A 26 1.25 16.39 -4.87
C LEU A 26 2.35 17.34 -4.39
N ASP A 27 2.17 17.85 -3.17
CA ASP A 27 3.18 18.67 -2.50
C ASP A 27 4.09 17.75 -1.67
N PHE A 28 5.27 17.46 -2.20
CA PHE A 28 6.24 16.57 -1.55
C PHE A 28 6.97 17.23 -0.37
N THR A 29 6.72 18.52 -0.11
CA THR A 29 7.21 19.17 1.11
C THR A 29 6.34 18.83 2.32
N GLN A 30 5.16 18.26 2.09
CA GLN A 30 4.23 17.79 3.10
C GLN A 30 4.17 16.26 3.07
N ASP A 31 3.50 15.66 4.05
CA ASP A 31 3.27 14.23 4.06
C ASP A 31 2.39 13.86 2.85
N ILE A 32 2.87 12.94 2.01
CA ILE A 32 2.18 12.59 0.76
C ILE A 32 1.03 11.61 0.96
N LEU A 33 1.04 10.76 1.99
CA LEU A 33 0.00 9.73 2.16
C LEU A 33 -1.39 10.31 2.38
N PRO A 34 -1.58 11.31 3.25
CA PRO A 34 -2.89 11.96 3.38
C PRO A 34 -3.35 12.60 2.07
N GLN A 35 -2.43 13.17 1.28
CA GLN A 35 -2.74 13.76 -0.02
C GLN A 35 -3.22 12.69 -1.01
N ILE A 36 -2.55 11.54 -1.05
CA ILE A 36 -2.95 10.41 -1.90
C ILE A 36 -4.33 9.91 -1.50
N CYS A 37 -4.57 9.71 -0.21
CA CYS A 37 -5.87 9.26 0.30
C CYS A 37 -6.98 10.25 -0.06
N LYS A 38 -6.71 11.54 0.02
CA LYS A 38 -7.67 12.58 -0.35
C LYS A 38 -8.02 12.51 -1.83
N VAL A 39 -7.02 12.37 -2.71
CA VAL A 39 -7.25 12.22 -4.16
C VAL A 39 -8.09 10.99 -4.46
N LEU A 40 -7.78 9.86 -3.83
CA LEU A 40 -8.54 8.63 -4.00
C LEU A 40 -9.99 8.80 -3.55
N TYR A 41 -10.20 9.42 -2.40
CA TYR A 41 -11.52 9.69 -1.87
C TYR A 41 -12.34 10.60 -2.80
N GLU A 42 -11.75 11.69 -3.28
CA GLU A 42 -12.41 12.63 -4.18
C GLU A 42 -12.80 11.99 -5.51
N ASN A 43 -12.07 10.97 -5.95
CA ASN A 43 -12.34 10.23 -7.16
C ASN A 43 -13.18 8.97 -6.92
N LYS A 44 -13.80 8.84 -5.74
CA LYS A 44 -14.73 7.78 -5.38
C LYS A 44 -14.12 6.38 -5.41
N VAL A 45 -12.82 6.27 -5.11
CA VAL A 45 -12.17 4.97 -4.96
C VAL A 45 -12.57 4.38 -3.62
N GLN A 46 -13.16 3.19 -3.63
CA GLN A 46 -13.70 2.56 -2.43
C GLN A 46 -12.70 1.69 -1.69
N SER A 47 -11.76 1.09 -2.41
CA SER A 47 -10.74 0.26 -1.79
C SER A 47 -9.43 0.34 -2.54
N VAL A 48 -8.34 0.14 -1.80
CA VAL A 48 -6.98 0.18 -2.36
C VAL A 48 -6.19 -0.96 -1.73
N LEU A 49 -5.54 -1.75 -2.58
CA LEU A 49 -4.58 -2.73 -2.14
C LEU A 49 -3.19 -2.10 -2.24
N VAL A 50 -2.49 -2.00 -1.13
CA VAL A 50 -1.14 -1.43 -1.09
C VAL A 50 -0.12 -2.56 -1.10
N GLU A 51 0.66 -2.60 -2.14
CA GLU A 51 1.79 -3.50 -2.30
C GLU A 51 3.01 -2.65 -2.56
N GLY A 52 4.16 -3.05 -2.07
CA GLY A 52 5.37 -2.29 -2.35
C GLY A 52 6.46 -2.54 -1.34
N GLY A 53 7.42 -1.63 -1.30
CA GLY A 53 8.55 -1.75 -0.39
C GLY A 53 8.17 -1.52 1.06
N THR A 54 9.07 -1.95 1.96
CA THR A 54 8.87 -1.85 3.41
C THR A 54 8.59 -0.41 3.85
N CYS A 55 9.29 0.57 3.28
CA CYS A 55 9.11 1.97 3.69
C CYS A 55 7.71 2.48 3.41
N LEU A 56 7.16 2.17 2.24
CA LEU A 56 5.80 2.59 1.88
C LEU A 56 4.77 1.91 2.78
N LEU A 57 4.87 0.60 2.94
CA LEU A 57 3.95 -0.18 3.77
C LEU A 57 4.01 0.28 5.23
N GLN A 58 5.22 0.49 5.76
CA GLN A 58 5.39 0.96 7.13
C GLN A 58 4.79 2.34 7.33
N SER A 59 4.89 3.22 6.34
CA SER A 59 4.29 4.56 6.41
C SER A 59 2.77 4.51 6.52
N PHE A 60 2.10 3.63 5.76
CA PHE A 60 0.66 3.42 5.89
C PHE A 60 0.29 2.88 7.27
N ILE A 61 1.07 1.94 7.77
CA ILE A 61 0.84 1.34 9.10
C ILE A 61 1.02 2.38 10.21
N ASP A 62 2.13 3.11 10.19
CA ASP A 62 2.46 4.10 11.23
C ASP A 62 1.46 5.24 11.30
N GLN A 63 0.87 5.61 10.17
CA GLN A 63 -0.14 6.67 10.12
C GLN A 63 -1.57 6.16 10.34
N GLY A 64 -1.74 4.85 10.55
CA GLY A 64 -3.06 4.27 10.76
C GLY A 64 -3.94 4.29 9.52
N LEU A 65 -3.36 4.42 8.33
CA LEU A 65 -4.09 4.52 7.07
C LEU A 65 -4.29 3.13 6.45
N TRP A 66 -4.93 2.24 7.20
CA TRP A 66 -5.19 0.88 6.74
C TRP A 66 -6.42 0.32 7.44
N ASP A 67 -7.09 -0.61 6.79
CA ASP A 67 -8.23 -1.35 7.36
C ASP A 67 -7.85 -2.79 7.63
N GLU A 68 -7.14 -3.42 6.73
CA GLU A 68 -6.72 -4.81 6.84
C GLU A 68 -5.26 -4.97 6.42
N ILE A 69 -4.56 -5.87 7.07
CA ILE A 69 -3.18 -6.25 6.74
C ILE A 69 -3.13 -7.77 6.61
N PHE A 70 -2.56 -8.23 5.50
CA PHE A 70 -2.30 -9.65 5.25
C PHE A 70 -0.80 -9.88 5.17
N ILE A 71 -0.30 -10.82 5.95
CA ILE A 71 1.11 -11.20 5.94
C ILE A 71 1.23 -12.69 5.62
N GLU A 72 1.92 -13.01 4.53
CA GLU A 72 2.20 -14.38 4.16
C GLU A 72 3.61 -14.78 4.60
N HIS A 73 3.71 -15.93 5.27
CA HIS A 73 4.98 -16.50 5.70
C HIS A 73 5.34 -17.65 4.79
N ALA A 74 6.40 -17.49 4.00
CA ALA A 74 6.90 -18.55 3.14
C ALA A 74 7.71 -19.56 3.97
N ARG A 75 7.86 -20.77 3.41
CA ARG A 75 8.65 -21.82 4.06
C ARG A 75 10.15 -21.54 4.09
N CYS A 76 10.64 -20.72 3.16
CA CYS A 76 12.06 -20.39 3.11
C CYS A 76 12.32 -19.05 3.74
N VAL A 77 13.45 -18.94 4.42
CA VAL A 77 13.92 -17.70 5.04
C VAL A 77 15.05 -17.14 4.19
N LEU A 78 14.91 -15.88 3.77
CA LEU A 78 15.98 -15.18 3.09
C LEU A 78 17.00 -14.68 4.11
N LYS A 79 18.27 -14.98 3.89
CA LYS A 79 19.34 -14.53 4.80
C LYS A 79 19.60 -13.04 4.67
N ASP A 80 19.47 -12.53 3.45
CA ASP A 80 19.62 -11.12 3.12
C ASP A 80 18.34 -10.61 2.48
N GLY A 81 17.92 -9.44 2.86
CA GLY A 81 16.72 -8.83 2.31
C GLY A 81 16.26 -7.65 3.16
N VAL A 82 15.27 -6.94 2.67
CA VAL A 82 14.67 -5.83 3.42
C VAL A 82 13.71 -6.41 4.45
N PRO A 83 13.82 -6.00 5.73
CA PRO A 83 12.88 -6.46 6.76
C PRO A 83 11.43 -6.13 6.42
N ALA A 84 10.51 -7.00 6.79
CA ALA A 84 9.09 -6.74 6.64
C ALA A 84 8.64 -5.59 7.55
N PRO A 85 7.57 -4.87 7.19
CA PRO A 85 6.98 -3.87 8.07
C PRO A 85 6.56 -4.47 9.41
N VAL A 86 6.53 -3.63 10.44
CA VAL A 86 6.11 -4.03 11.78
C VAL A 86 4.68 -3.58 12.02
N VAL A 87 3.81 -4.52 12.40
CA VAL A 87 2.42 -4.23 12.75
C VAL A 87 2.34 -3.92 14.25
N PRO A 88 1.72 -2.81 14.66
CA PRO A 88 1.55 -2.49 16.08
C PRO A 88 0.75 -3.56 16.82
N HIS A 89 1.01 -3.69 18.12
CA HIS A 89 0.25 -4.60 18.98
C HIS A 89 -1.16 -4.09 19.23
N GLY A 90 -2.08 -4.99 19.58
CA GLY A 90 -3.41 -4.64 20.05
C GLY A 90 -4.50 -4.70 18.99
N PHE A 91 -4.17 -5.04 17.74
CA PHE A 91 -5.18 -5.22 16.70
C PHE A 91 -5.66 -6.67 16.65
N ALA A 92 -6.94 -6.85 16.30
CA ALA A 92 -7.50 -8.18 16.11
C ALA A 92 -6.79 -8.90 14.97
N SER A 93 -6.45 -10.16 15.19
CA SER A 93 -5.75 -10.96 14.19
C SER A 93 -6.30 -12.37 14.14
N ASP A 94 -6.21 -12.98 12.98
CA ASP A 94 -6.41 -14.41 12.79
C ASP A 94 -5.32 -14.94 11.86
N CYS A 95 -5.24 -16.25 11.74
CA CYS A 95 -4.23 -16.87 10.90
C CYS A 95 -4.79 -18.09 10.19
N GLU A 96 -4.27 -18.35 9.01
CA GLU A 96 -4.67 -19.46 8.17
C GLU A 96 -3.44 -20.14 7.61
N LEU A 97 -3.45 -21.48 7.62
CA LEU A 97 -2.42 -22.28 6.97
C LEU A 97 -3.04 -22.93 5.75
N ARG A 98 -2.52 -22.62 4.57
CA ARG A 98 -3.02 -23.15 3.32
C ARG A 98 -1.84 -23.48 2.40
N ASP A 99 -1.79 -24.73 1.91
CA ASP A 99 -0.73 -25.22 1.02
C ASP A 99 0.69 -24.98 1.57
N GLY A 100 0.84 -25.04 2.89
CA GLY A 100 2.11 -24.80 3.55
C GLY A 100 2.50 -23.34 3.67
N VAL A 101 1.62 -22.42 3.30
CA VAL A 101 1.80 -20.99 3.48
C VAL A 101 0.96 -20.53 4.68
N PHE A 102 1.61 -19.89 5.62
CA PHE A 102 0.97 -19.33 6.80
C PHE A 102 0.63 -17.86 6.54
N THR A 103 -0.65 -17.50 6.66
CA THR A 103 -1.10 -16.13 6.45
C THR A 103 -1.66 -15.57 7.74
N GLU A 104 -1.13 -14.42 8.16
CA GLU A 104 -1.69 -13.63 9.26
C GLU A 104 -2.57 -12.53 8.67
N HIS A 105 -3.72 -12.31 9.29
CA HIS A 105 -4.66 -11.28 8.88
C HIS A 105 -4.98 -10.40 10.08
N TYR A 106 -4.74 -9.09 9.93
CA TYR A 106 -5.02 -8.09 10.95
C TYR A 106 -6.13 -7.17 10.48
N GLN A 107 -7.01 -6.78 11.41
CA GLN A 107 -8.08 -5.82 11.16
C GLN A 107 -7.96 -4.65 12.15
N GLN A 108 -8.13 -3.45 11.61
CA GLN A 108 -8.14 -2.24 12.42
C GLN A 108 -9.54 -1.95 12.96
#